data_208e4ece0be12f41d0dbd8feac6eafba
#
_entry.id   208e4ece0be12f41d0dbd8feac6eafba
#
_cell.length_a   1.000
_cell.length_b   1.000
_cell.length_c   1.000
_cell.angle_alpha   90.00
_cell.angle_beta   90.00
_cell.angle_gamma   90.00
#
_symmetry.space_group_name_H-M   'P 1'
#
loop_
_entity.id
_entity.type
_entity.pdbx_description
1 polymer ?
#
loop_
_entity_poly.entity_id
_entity_poly.type
_entity_poly.pdbx_seq_one_letter_code
_entity_poly.pdbx_strand_id
1 'polypeptide(L)'
;LFSSDLLFEGTYGCSRPNASELLPVVARKLFSFADRLDGFSIARFEVGPNDDPLILLDNLVHWPREGRHYPTDRAENLRFEAMMESNKALMAAGEGQFKIIHFRNGDFMDVNIGQSVREPLHLQPLGSDHYLLCALHYSDFGKNNENGIVVDRSGNVVERLLLGRCIEAMKTTINGNIWTCYFDEGVYSDDPISQKGVGCFDRHGKHLYPDEYNSIFADWCYNINVEADDSVWFSPSMTGLVQVVNFTVKTISAEQKAGLGVFAIYGEHALWAPSYPNIAAVDFFVVSNLQTSKNKFYQAVDDNGQVIKHEYYAACGSKMYFVANHDVYVIDLKDVQI
;
A
#
# COMPACT_ATOMS: atom_id res chain seq x y z
N LEU A 1 -0.98 -9.41 -26.42
CA LEU A 1 -2.42 -9.28 -26.70
C LEU A 1 -3.16 -10.44 -26.00
N PHE A 2 -3.25 -10.37 -24.67
CA PHE A 2 -4.14 -11.24 -23.91
C PHE A 2 -5.33 -10.38 -23.49
N SER A 3 -6.56 -10.83 -23.80
CA SER A 3 -7.76 -10.12 -23.41
C SER A 3 -7.86 -10.14 -21.88
N SER A 4 -8.11 -8.98 -21.29
CA SER A 4 -8.22 -8.76 -19.84
C SER A 4 -9.25 -9.67 -19.15
N ASP A 5 -10.24 -10.14 -19.87
CA ASP A 5 -11.32 -10.99 -19.35
C ASP A 5 -10.88 -12.43 -19.08
N LEU A 6 -9.89 -12.96 -19.83
CA LEU A 6 -9.37 -14.32 -19.64
C LEU A 6 -8.40 -14.45 -18.46
N LEU A 7 -7.75 -13.35 -18.04
CA LEU A 7 -6.86 -13.33 -16.86
C LEU A 7 -7.66 -13.34 -15.56
N PHE A 8 -8.91 -12.86 -15.57
CA PHE A 8 -9.72 -12.77 -14.36
C PHE A 8 -10.38 -14.10 -13.97
N GLU A 9 -10.79 -14.92 -14.94
CA GLU A 9 -11.42 -16.22 -14.67
C GLU A 9 -10.44 -17.33 -14.33
N GLY A 10 -9.16 -17.20 -14.72
CA GLY A 10 -8.19 -18.30 -14.61
C GLY A 10 -7.24 -18.24 -13.40
N THR A 11 -6.92 -17.05 -12.89
CA THR A 11 -5.81 -16.89 -11.95
C THR A 11 -6.22 -16.58 -10.51
N TYR A 12 -7.39 -15.96 -10.26
CA TYR A 12 -7.73 -15.42 -8.93
C TYR A 12 -9.03 -15.90 -8.30
N GLY A 13 -9.78 -16.78 -8.91
CA GLY A 13 -10.86 -17.57 -8.28
C GLY A 13 -12.05 -16.81 -7.67
N CYS A 14 -12.09 -15.49 -7.72
CA CYS A 14 -13.21 -14.67 -7.26
C CYS A 14 -13.87 -13.96 -8.43
N SER A 15 -14.95 -14.52 -8.94
CA SER A 15 -15.90 -13.77 -9.78
C SER A 15 -16.51 -12.64 -8.95
N ARG A 16 -16.83 -11.51 -9.61
CA ARG A 16 -17.56 -10.42 -8.95
C ARG A 16 -18.85 -10.98 -8.32
N PRO A 17 -19.12 -10.74 -7.02
CA PRO A 17 -20.34 -11.21 -6.40
C PRO A 17 -21.57 -10.52 -7.01
N ASN A 18 -22.70 -11.21 -7.03
CA ASN A 18 -23.97 -10.57 -7.35
C ASN A 18 -24.34 -9.58 -6.25
N ALA A 19 -25.11 -8.53 -6.58
CA ALA A 19 -25.53 -7.54 -5.58
C ALA A 19 -26.28 -8.14 -4.39
N SER A 20 -26.95 -9.28 -4.56
CA SER A 20 -27.64 -10.01 -3.50
C SER A 20 -26.72 -10.78 -2.55
N GLU A 21 -25.46 -10.94 -2.91
CA GLU A 21 -24.44 -11.63 -2.08
C GLU A 21 -23.62 -10.64 -1.22
N LEU A 22 -23.80 -9.33 -1.46
CA LEU A 22 -23.11 -8.28 -0.74
C LEU A 22 -23.80 -7.98 0.59
N LEU A 23 -23.09 -8.18 1.68
CA LEU A 23 -23.53 -7.82 3.03
C LEU A 23 -23.08 -6.39 3.36
N PRO A 24 -23.94 -5.55 3.93
CA PRO A 24 -23.50 -4.21 4.32
C PRO A 24 -22.53 -4.29 5.52
N VAL A 25 -21.47 -3.47 5.48
CA VAL A 25 -20.61 -3.21 6.61
C VAL A 25 -20.51 -1.70 6.83
N VAL A 26 -20.82 -1.25 8.04
CA VAL A 26 -20.76 0.18 8.36
C VAL A 26 -19.31 0.60 8.49
N ALA A 27 -18.93 1.59 7.69
CA ALA A 27 -17.62 2.22 7.75
C ALA A 27 -17.73 3.55 8.50
N ARG A 28 -16.93 3.70 9.55
CA ARG A 28 -16.90 4.90 10.35
C ARG A 28 -16.04 5.98 9.69
N LYS A 29 -16.60 7.16 9.44
CA LYS A 29 -15.84 8.33 9.01
C LYS A 29 -14.93 8.81 10.15
N LEU A 30 -13.66 9.03 9.85
CA LEU A 30 -12.67 9.55 10.79
C LEU A 30 -12.52 11.06 10.68
N PHE A 31 -12.26 11.55 9.47
CA PHE A 31 -12.04 12.98 9.20
C PHE A 31 -12.21 13.29 7.71
N SER A 32 -12.24 14.58 7.37
CA SER A 32 -12.09 15.12 6.03
C SER A 32 -10.79 15.90 5.92
N PHE A 33 -10.16 15.88 4.75
CA PHE A 33 -8.96 16.66 4.45
C PHE A 33 -9.11 17.51 3.17
N ALA A 34 -10.33 17.70 2.70
CA ALA A 34 -10.62 18.45 1.48
C ALA A 34 -10.07 19.88 1.50
N ASP A 35 -10.10 20.53 2.67
CA ASP A 35 -9.56 21.87 2.91
C ASP A 35 -8.03 21.96 2.93
N ARG A 36 -7.33 20.83 2.86
CA ARG A 36 -5.86 20.74 2.92
C ARG A 36 -5.20 20.42 1.58
N LEU A 37 -5.99 20.27 0.53
CA LEU A 37 -5.47 19.91 -0.78
C LEU A 37 -4.63 21.03 -1.41
N ASP A 38 -5.01 22.30 -1.24
CA ASP A 38 -4.27 23.48 -1.69
C ASP A 38 -3.83 23.39 -3.19
N GLY A 39 -4.64 22.75 -4.02
CA GLY A 39 -4.33 22.49 -5.44
C GLY A 39 -3.48 21.26 -5.71
N PHE A 40 -3.13 20.49 -4.67
CA PHE A 40 -2.46 19.20 -4.82
C PHE A 40 -3.44 18.06 -5.07
N SER A 41 -2.94 16.97 -5.61
CA SER A 41 -3.66 15.71 -5.81
C SER A 41 -3.16 14.65 -4.83
N ILE A 42 -3.99 13.63 -4.54
CA ILE A 42 -3.58 12.50 -3.72
C ILE A 42 -2.64 11.61 -4.55
N ALA A 43 -1.38 11.52 -4.17
CA ALA A 43 -0.42 10.58 -4.72
C ALA A 43 -0.54 9.21 -4.06
N ARG A 44 -0.60 9.17 -2.71
CA ARG A 44 -0.66 7.93 -1.93
C ARG A 44 -1.47 8.12 -0.65
N PHE A 45 -2.10 7.03 -0.21
CA PHE A 45 -2.74 6.90 1.09
C PHE A 45 -2.14 5.71 1.83
N GLU A 46 -1.71 5.91 3.06
CA GLU A 46 -1.10 4.89 3.90
C GLU A 46 -1.57 5.02 5.35
N VAL A 47 -1.26 4.01 6.17
CA VAL A 47 -1.51 4.03 7.61
C VAL A 47 -0.25 3.55 8.32
N GLY A 48 0.16 4.29 9.34
CA GLY A 48 1.29 3.95 10.19
C GLY A 48 0.93 2.89 11.26
N PRO A 49 1.94 2.40 11.99
CA PRO A 49 1.77 1.31 12.97
C PRO A 49 0.95 1.70 14.21
N ASN A 50 0.66 2.98 14.40
CA ASN A 50 -0.18 3.49 15.50
C ASN A 50 -1.61 3.80 15.06
N ASP A 51 -2.11 3.18 13.98
CA ASP A 51 -3.41 3.49 13.42
C ASP A 51 -3.53 4.97 12.97
N ASP A 52 -2.45 5.54 12.51
CA ASP A 52 -2.32 6.94 12.12
C ASP A 52 -2.29 7.08 10.58
N PRO A 53 -3.39 7.55 9.97
CA PRO A 53 -3.49 7.77 8.52
C PRO A 53 -2.53 8.84 8.02
N LEU A 54 -1.89 8.54 6.86
CA LEU A 54 -1.00 9.45 6.14
C LEU A 54 -1.46 9.60 4.69
N ILE A 55 -1.44 10.83 4.21
CA ILE A 55 -1.76 11.14 2.83
C ILE A 55 -0.56 11.86 2.23
N LEU A 56 -0.02 11.30 1.15
CA LEU A 56 0.95 11.99 0.32
C LEU A 56 0.21 12.72 -0.76
N LEU A 57 0.44 14.00 -0.85
CA LEU A 57 -0.06 14.88 -1.90
C LEU A 57 1.09 15.30 -2.80
N ASP A 58 0.82 15.52 -4.08
CA ASP A 58 1.75 16.13 -5.02
C ASP A 58 1.03 17.08 -6.01
N ASN A 59 1.81 17.87 -6.71
CA ASN A 59 1.35 18.77 -7.78
C ASN A 59 1.56 18.18 -9.19
N LEU A 60 1.81 16.87 -9.28
CA LEU A 60 1.98 16.17 -10.54
C LEU A 60 0.64 15.90 -11.23
N VAL A 61 0.69 15.68 -12.52
CA VAL A 61 -0.49 15.26 -13.28
C VAL A 61 -0.61 13.74 -13.17
N HIS A 62 -1.74 13.27 -12.68
CA HIS A 62 -2.02 11.84 -12.59
C HIS A 62 -2.90 11.37 -13.73
N TRP A 63 -2.65 10.14 -14.19
CA TRP A 63 -3.55 9.47 -15.12
C TRP A 63 -4.92 9.26 -14.46
N PRO A 64 -6.03 9.53 -15.16
CA PRO A 64 -7.36 9.37 -14.57
C PRO A 64 -7.55 7.97 -13.98
N ARG A 65 -7.95 7.92 -12.72
CA ARG A 65 -8.15 6.65 -11.99
C ARG A 65 -9.53 6.04 -12.22
N GLU A 66 -10.46 6.82 -12.77
CA GLU A 66 -11.75 6.32 -13.21
C GLU A 66 -11.56 5.36 -14.38
N GLY A 67 -11.68 4.06 -14.07
CA GLY A 67 -11.42 2.99 -15.00
C GLY A 67 -9.94 2.81 -15.29
N ARG A 68 -9.13 2.50 -14.29
CA ARG A 68 -7.68 2.23 -14.38
C ARG A 68 -7.32 1.33 -15.57
N HIS A 69 -7.43 1.89 -16.78
CA HIS A 69 -6.93 1.25 -17.97
C HIS A 69 -5.52 1.77 -18.19
N TYR A 70 -4.57 0.86 -18.31
CA TYR A 70 -3.41 1.19 -19.12
C TYR A 70 -3.94 1.68 -20.46
N PRO A 71 -3.31 2.68 -21.07
CA PRO A 71 -3.73 3.16 -22.36
C PRO A 71 -4.02 2.00 -23.31
N THR A 72 -5.25 1.91 -23.81
CA THR A 72 -5.70 0.76 -24.60
C THR A 72 -5.56 1.02 -26.10
N ASP A 73 -5.45 2.30 -26.48
CA ASP A 73 -5.26 2.70 -27.85
C ASP A 73 -4.06 3.65 -28.03
N ARG A 74 -3.73 3.93 -29.30
CA ARG A 74 -2.58 4.79 -29.64
C ARG A 74 -2.74 6.22 -29.12
N ALA A 75 -3.96 6.75 -29.08
CA ALA A 75 -4.19 8.12 -28.64
C ALA A 75 -4.04 8.26 -27.12
N GLU A 76 -4.52 7.26 -26.36
CA GLU A 76 -4.33 7.18 -24.91
C GLU A 76 -2.85 6.98 -24.56
N ASN A 77 -2.13 6.09 -25.27
CA ASN A 77 -0.69 5.91 -25.10
C ASN A 77 0.08 7.24 -25.28
N LEU A 78 -0.21 8.00 -26.32
CA LEU A 78 0.42 9.29 -26.55
C LEU A 78 0.12 10.32 -25.44
N ARG A 79 -1.10 10.33 -24.91
CA ARG A 79 -1.48 11.18 -23.76
C ARG A 79 -0.74 10.77 -22.49
N PHE A 80 -0.65 9.48 -22.23
CA PHE A 80 0.07 8.95 -21.08
C PHE A 80 1.57 9.31 -21.18
N GLU A 81 2.20 9.08 -22.31
CA GLU A 81 3.59 9.45 -22.56
C GLU A 81 3.82 10.96 -22.37
N ALA A 82 2.94 11.80 -22.92
CA ALA A 82 3.02 13.25 -22.76
C ALA A 82 2.88 13.68 -21.28
N MET A 83 2.01 13.05 -20.53
CA MET A 83 1.85 13.27 -19.09
C MET A 83 3.13 12.89 -18.33
N MET A 84 3.68 11.71 -18.60
CA MET A 84 4.92 11.24 -17.96
C MET A 84 6.10 12.17 -18.26
N GLU A 85 6.25 12.62 -19.51
CA GLU A 85 7.30 13.58 -19.87
C GLU A 85 7.08 14.96 -19.22
N SER A 86 5.82 15.41 -19.07
CA SER A 86 5.50 16.65 -18.36
C SER A 86 5.89 16.56 -16.89
N ASN A 87 5.53 15.48 -16.19
CA ASN A 87 5.90 15.26 -14.81
C ASN A 87 7.43 15.18 -14.63
N LYS A 88 8.10 14.47 -15.52
CA LYS A 88 9.57 14.37 -15.54
C LYS A 88 10.23 15.74 -15.75
N ALA A 89 9.68 16.58 -16.62
CA ALA A 89 10.16 17.95 -16.81
C ALA A 89 9.96 18.80 -15.56
N LEU A 90 8.79 18.74 -14.91
CA LEU A 90 8.48 19.40 -13.63
C LEU A 90 9.47 18.99 -12.53
N MET A 91 9.71 17.70 -12.39
CA MET A 91 10.67 17.17 -11.42
C MET A 91 12.10 17.61 -11.74
N ALA A 92 12.51 17.59 -13.01
CA ALA A 92 13.85 18.04 -13.44
C ALA A 92 14.07 19.52 -13.24
N ALA A 93 13.02 20.35 -13.39
CA ALA A 93 13.05 21.79 -13.10
C ALA A 93 13.08 22.09 -11.59
N GLY A 94 12.85 21.08 -10.73
CA GLY A 94 12.74 21.28 -9.30
C GLY A 94 11.41 21.91 -8.86
N GLU A 95 10.39 21.84 -9.71
CA GLU A 95 9.05 22.40 -9.48
C GLU A 95 8.06 21.36 -8.94
N GLY A 96 8.42 20.07 -8.95
CA GLY A 96 7.67 19.02 -8.29
C GLY A 96 7.63 19.24 -6.79
N GLN A 97 6.45 19.26 -6.21
CA GLN A 97 6.22 19.50 -4.79
C GLN A 97 5.46 18.34 -4.18
N PHE A 98 5.82 17.99 -2.97
CA PHE A 98 5.15 16.95 -2.17
C PHE A 98 4.75 17.52 -0.83
N LYS A 99 3.60 17.06 -0.32
CA LYS A 99 3.09 17.42 1.01
C LYS A 99 2.59 16.15 1.69
N ILE A 100 2.98 15.94 2.94
CA ILE A 100 2.41 14.90 3.79
C ILE A 100 1.34 15.53 4.67
N ILE A 101 0.15 14.94 4.69
CA ILE A 101 -0.85 15.17 5.72
C ILE A 101 -0.83 13.93 6.61
N HIS A 102 -0.52 14.11 7.89
CA HIS A 102 -0.51 13.04 8.88
C HIS A 102 -1.57 13.34 9.94
N PHE A 103 -2.56 12.45 10.08
CA PHE A 103 -3.59 12.55 11.11
C PHE A 103 -3.23 11.63 12.28
N ARG A 104 -2.97 12.25 13.44
CA ARG A 104 -2.54 11.53 14.63
C ARG A 104 -3.15 12.12 15.88
N ASN A 105 -3.73 11.28 16.75
CA ASN A 105 -4.34 11.69 18.02
C ASN A 105 -5.42 12.79 17.90
N GLY A 106 -6.16 12.83 16.78
CA GLY A 106 -7.19 13.84 16.51
C GLY A 106 -6.68 15.11 15.84
N ASP A 107 -5.36 15.26 15.66
CA ASP A 107 -4.74 16.44 15.08
C ASP A 107 -4.10 16.16 13.72
N PHE A 108 -4.08 17.19 12.88
CA PHE A 108 -3.36 17.16 11.62
C PHE A 108 -1.96 17.74 11.74
N MET A 109 -1.00 17.09 11.12
CA MET A 109 0.35 17.60 10.89
C MET A 109 0.60 17.65 9.38
N ASP A 110 0.94 18.84 8.88
CA ASP A 110 1.25 19.06 7.49
C ASP A 110 2.77 19.23 7.35
N VAL A 111 3.40 18.46 6.45
CA VAL A 111 4.84 18.53 6.18
C VAL A 111 5.04 18.77 4.69
N ASN A 112 5.60 19.92 4.35
CA ASN A 112 6.00 20.24 2.98
C ASN A 112 7.39 19.69 2.73
N ILE A 113 7.53 18.86 1.69
CA ILE A 113 8.78 18.22 1.34
C ILE A 113 9.47 19.05 0.27
N GLY A 114 10.71 19.42 0.51
CA GLY A 114 11.53 20.14 -0.46
C GLY A 114 11.87 19.29 -1.69
N GLN A 115 12.45 19.94 -2.69
CA GLN A 115 12.68 19.48 -4.06
C GLN A 115 13.56 18.23 -4.27
N SER A 116 14.04 17.58 -3.24
CA SER A 116 15.02 16.48 -3.35
C SER A 116 14.41 15.09 -3.46
N VAL A 117 13.09 14.99 -3.57
CA VAL A 117 12.35 13.75 -3.64
C VAL A 117 11.85 13.52 -5.06
N ARG A 118 12.24 12.43 -5.68
CA ARG A 118 11.62 11.96 -6.91
C ARG A 118 10.40 11.10 -6.52
N GLU A 119 9.36 11.18 -7.28
CA GLU A 119 8.09 10.46 -7.25
C GLU A 119 8.02 9.28 -6.26
N PRO A 120 7.76 9.54 -4.96
CA PRO A 120 7.73 8.49 -3.96
C PRO A 120 6.46 7.65 -4.11
N LEU A 121 6.61 6.33 -4.10
CA LEU A 121 5.49 5.41 -4.19
C LEU A 121 5.01 4.89 -2.84
N HIS A 122 5.87 4.97 -1.80
CA HIS A 122 5.55 4.52 -0.46
C HIS A 122 5.85 5.62 0.55
N LEU A 123 5.00 5.68 1.59
CA LEU A 123 5.11 6.62 2.69
C LEU A 123 4.81 5.87 3.99
N GLN A 124 5.69 5.98 4.99
CA GLN A 124 5.43 5.49 6.34
C GLN A 124 5.97 6.46 7.39
N PRO A 125 5.40 6.54 8.60
CA PRO A 125 6.02 7.25 9.69
C PRO A 125 7.23 6.44 10.19
N LEU A 126 8.30 7.09 10.60
CA LEU A 126 9.48 6.46 11.17
C LEU A 126 9.76 7.04 12.56
N GLY A 127 9.14 6.42 13.56
CA GLY A 127 9.07 6.96 14.92
C GLY A 127 8.11 8.14 15.05
N SER A 128 8.39 9.07 15.98
CA SER A 128 7.47 10.19 16.27
C SER A 128 7.65 11.39 15.35
N ASP A 129 8.83 11.57 14.75
CA ASP A 129 9.27 12.85 14.19
C ASP A 129 9.80 12.79 12.76
N HIS A 130 9.81 11.61 12.17
CA HIS A 130 10.31 11.38 10.82
C HIS A 130 9.31 10.64 9.95
N TYR A 131 9.50 10.77 8.64
CA TYR A 131 8.74 10.05 7.62
C TYR A 131 9.72 9.39 6.67
N LEU A 132 9.43 8.15 6.31
CA LEU A 132 10.14 7.41 5.29
C LEU A 132 9.35 7.45 4.00
N LEU A 133 9.97 7.97 2.94
CA LEU A 133 9.46 7.90 1.58
C LEU A 133 10.34 6.97 0.76
N CYS A 134 9.74 6.15 -0.08
CA CYS A 134 10.49 5.21 -0.88
C CYS A 134 10.00 5.20 -2.33
N ALA A 135 10.95 5.14 -3.28
CA ALA A 135 10.68 4.92 -4.68
C ALA A 135 10.79 3.44 -5.06
N LEU A 136 10.20 3.09 -6.20
CA LEU A 136 10.20 1.74 -6.72
C LEU A 136 11.63 1.24 -7.05
N HIS A 137 12.45 2.10 -7.66
CA HIS A 137 13.77 1.74 -8.19
C HIS A 137 14.91 2.57 -7.59
N TYR A 138 16.11 2.00 -7.54
CA TYR A 138 17.33 2.65 -7.04
C TYR A 138 17.72 3.94 -7.77
N SER A 139 17.52 4.00 -9.09
CA SER A 139 17.92 5.14 -9.92
C SER A 139 17.21 6.44 -9.57
N ASP A 140 16.20 6.36 -8.72
CA ASP A 140 15.27 7.48 -8.53
C ASP A 140 15.77 8.50 -7.50
N PHE A 141 16.67 8.13 -6.58
CA PHE A 141 17.09 9.03 -5.50
C PHE A 141 18.59 9.37 -5.40
N GLY A 142 19.49 8.71 -6.11
CA GLY A 142 20.89 9.08 -5.96
C GLY A 142 21.93 8.18 -6.61
N LYS A 143 23.20 8.53 -6.35
CA LYS A 143 24.36 7.88 -6.97
C LYS A 143 24.69 6.51 -6.36
N ASN A 144 24.09 6.13 -5.21
CA ASN A 144 24.46 4.95 -4.42
C ASN A 144 23.36 3.89 -4.38
N ASN A 145 22.45 3.88 -5.36
CA ASN A 145 21.30 2.97 -5.39
C ASN A 145 20.32 3.15 -4.20
N GLU A 146 20.40 4.26 -3.47
CA GLU A 146 19.47 4.57 -2.40
C GLU A 146 18.09 4.90 -3.00
N ASN A 147 17.05 4.22 -2.51
CA ASN A 147 15.67 4.42 -2.93
C ASN A 147 14.73 4.80 -1.79
N GLY A 148 15.23 4.88 -0.58
CA GLY A 148 14.55 5.41 0.60
C GLY A 148 15.14 6.75 1.05
N ILE A 149 14.28 7.67 1.46
CA ILE A 149 14.68 8.91 2.13
C ILE A 149 13.90 9.09 3.41
N VAL A 150 14.60 9.53 4.45
CA VAL A 150 13.99 9.93 5.71
C VAL A 150 13.92 11.44 5.76
N VAL A 151 12.73 11.98 6.00
CA VAL A 151 12.52 13.42 6.17
C VAL A 151 12.05 13.74 7.60
N ASP A 152 12.50 14.87 8.12
CA ASP A 152 12.03 15.40 9.40
C ASP A 152 10.67 16.11 9.28
N ARG A 153 10.11 16.59 10.40
CA ARG A 153 8.85 17.36 10.43
C ARG A 153 8.90 18.68 9.66
N SER A 154 10.08 19.17 9.36
CA SER A 154 10.29 20.38 8.56
C SER A 154 10.40 20.07 7.07
N GLY A 155 10.33 18.79 6.68
CA GLY A 155 10.46 18.32 5.30
C GLY A 155 11.91 18.24 4.80
N ASN A 156 12.90 18.36 5.68
CA ASN A 156 14.30 18.22 5.29
C ASN A 156 14.70 16.75 5.22
N VAL A 157 15.44 16.36 4.17
CA VAL A 157 16.03 15.02 4.08
C VAL A 157 17.17 14.92 5.10
N VAL A 158 17.04 13.99 6.04
CA VAL A 158 18.00 13.75 7.10
C VAL A 158 18.82 12.47 6.90
N GLU A 159 18.29 11.52 6.14
CA GLU A 159 18.97 10.24 5.88
C GLU A 159 18.52 9.66 4.53
N ARG A 160 19.37 8.83 3.92
CA ARG A 160 19.06 8.08 2.70
C ARG A 160 19.32 6.60 2.96
N LEU A 161 18.44 5.74 2.47
CA LEU A 161 18.44 4.32 2.75
C LEU A 161 18.46 3.50 1.47
N LEU A 162 19.13 2.35 1.54
CA LEU A 162 19.08 1.31 0.52
C LEU A 162 18.15 0.19 1.00
N LEU A 163 16.96 0.08 0.40
CA LEU A 163 15.89 -0.81 0.86
C LEU A 163 15.54 -1.94 -0.13
N GLY A 164 16.36 -2.16 -1.14
CA GLY A 164 16.10 -3.15 -2.18
C GLY A 164 15.39 -2.55 -3.41
N ARG A 165 15.25 -3.35 -4.45
CA ARG A 165 14.72 -2.96 -5.76
C ARG A 165 13.30 -3.50 -5.97
N CYS A 166 12.45 -2.78 -6.68
CA CYS A 166 11.08 -3.16 -7.01
C CYS A 166 10.24 -3.44 -5.74
N ILE A 167 10.24 -2.48 -4.82
CA ILE A 167 9.44 -2.55 -3.59
C ILE A 167 7.97 -2.46 -3.96
N GLU A 168 7.20 -3.52 -3.67
CA GLU A 168 5.76 -3.58 -3.91
C GLU A 168 4.96 -3.00 -2.74
N ALA A 169 5.40 -3.29 -1.51
CA ALA A 169 4.82 -2.69 -0.31
C ALA A 169 5.88 -2.45 0.77
N MET A 170 5.62 -1.45 1.60
CA MET A 170 6.48 -1.07 2.71
C MET A 170 5.63 -0.72 3.93
N LYS A 171 6.03 -1.21 5.10
CA LYS A 171 5.43 -0.86 6.40
C LYS A 171 6.52 -0.65 7.45
N THR A 172 6.24 0.23 8.39
CA THR A 172 7.05 0.37 9.61
C THR A 172 6.35 -0.25 10.80
N THR A 173 7.10 -0.67 11.80
CA THR A 173 6.59 -1.15 13.08
C THR A 173 6.70 -0.08 14.15
N ILE A 174 6.04 -0.28 15.29
CA ILE A 174 6.13 0.63 16.45
C ILE A 174 7.58 0.75 16.94
N ASN A 175 8.35 -0.34 16.86
CA ASN A 175 9.78 -0.36 17.22
C ASN A 175 10.68 0.32 16.18
N GLY A 176 10.14 0.80 15.07
CA GLY A 176 10.86 1.52 14.03
C GLY A 176 11.56 0.62 13.02
N ASN A 177 11.30 -0.68 12.99
CA ASN A 177 11.76 -1.54 11.92
C ASN A 177 11.00 -1.23 10.63
N ILE A 178 11.71 -1.30 9.50
CA ILE A 178 11.19 -1.08 8.16
C ILE A 178 11.06 -2.45 7.50
N TRP A 179 9.85 -2.83 7.12
CA TRP A 179 9.58 -4.05 6.37
C TRP A 179 9.22 -3.70 4.93
N THR A 180 9.82 -4.42 4.00
CA THR A 180 9.58 -4.32 2.56
C THR A 180 9.20 -5.67 2.00
N CYS A 181 8.37 -5.69 0.97
CA CYS A 181 8.24 -6.84 0.11
C CYS A 181 8.47 -6.43 -1.35
N TYR A 182 8.88 -7.39 -2.16
CA TYR A 182 9.39 -7.14 -3.51
C TYR A 182 8.53 -7.85 -4.53
N PHE A 183 8.33 -7.18 -5.66
CA PHE A 183 7.68 -7.75 -6.84
C PHE A 183 8.63 -8.68 -7.60
N ASP A 184 8.12 -9.42 -8.58
CA ASP A 184 8.88 -10.42 -9.34
C ASP A 184 10.14 -9.84 -10.01
N GLU A 185 10.06 -8.64 -10.58
CA GLU A 185 11.22 -7.94 -11.16
C GLU A 185 12.35 -7.70 -10.16
N GLY A 186 12.04 -7.54 -8.87
CA GLY A 186 13.03 -7.44 -7.79
C GLY A 186 13.57 -8.82 -7.41
N VAL A 187 12.68 -9.78 -7.20
CA VAL A 187 13.04 -11.14 -6.76
C VAL A 187 13.90 -11.85 -7.79
N TYR A 188 13.61 -11.67 -9.09
CA TYR A 188 14.38 -12.30 -10.17
C TYR A 188 15.51 -11.41 -10.72
N SER A 189 15.81 -10.28 -10.06
CA SER A 189 16.94 -9.42 -10.43
C SER A 189 18.27 -9.95 -9.88
N ASP A 190 19.33 -9.19 -10.12
CA ASP A 190 20.67 -9.42 -9.55
C ASP A 190 20.87 -8.72 -8.18
N ASP A 191 19.84 -8.09 -7.64
CA ASP A 191 19.89 -7.41 -6.34
C ASP A 191 19.76 -8.40 -5.17
N PRO A 192 20.81 -8.59 -4.36
CA PRO A 192 20.81 -9.60 -3.29
C PRO A 192 19.80 -9.31 -2.16
N ILE A 193 19.34 -8.07 -2.04
CA ILE A 193 18.32 -7.68 -1.05
C ILE A 193 16.96 -8.16 -1.53
N SER A 194 16.56 -7.76 -2.73
CA SER A 194 15.23 -8.03 -3.28
C SER A 194 14.99 -9.50 -3.61
N GLN A 195 16.04 -10.25 -3.94
CA GLN A 195 15.98 -11.70 -4.20
C GLN A 195 15.41 -12.51 -3.03
N LYS A 196 15.33 -11.92 -1.84
CA LYS A 196 14.76 -12.59 -0.66
C LYS A 196 13.24 -12.55 -0.60
N GLY A 197 12.56 -11.83 -1.51
CA GLY A 197 11.10 -11.65 -1.57
C GLY A 197 10.57 -10.69 -0.51
N VAL A 198 11.18 -10.66 0.68
CA VAL A 198 10.89 -9.71 1.77
C VAL A 198 12.19 -9.24 2.41
N GLY A 199 12.16 -8.06 3.03
CA GLY A 199 13.28 -7.51 3.78
C GLY A 199 12.83 -6.83 5.06
N CYS A 200 13.66 -6.88 6.10
CA CYS A 200 13.51 -6.04 7.27
C CYS A 200 14.80 -5.28 7.54
N PHE A 201 14.66 -4.02 7.88
CA PHE A 201 15.76 -3.12 8.18
C PHE A 201 15.48 -2.42 9.50
N ASP A 202 16.55 -2.02 10.18
CA ASP A 202 16.39 -1.05 11.26
C ASP A 202 16.07 0.34 10.69
N ARG A 203 15.81 1.30 11.58
CA ARG A 203 15.48 2.69 11.20
C ARG A 203 16.56 3.40 10.37
N HIS A 204 17.78 2.88 10.34
CA HIS A 204 18.94 3.41 9.62
C HIS A 204 19.28 2.60 8.36
N GLY A 205 18.39 1.69 7.93
CA GLY A 205 18.56 0.90 6.73
C GLY A 205 19.53 -0.28 6.87
N LYS A 206 19.98 -0.62 8.09
CA LYS A 206 20.74 -1.84 8.30
C LYS A 206 19.83 -3.05 8.17
N HIS A 207 20.18 -3.96 7.26
CA HIS A 207 19.43 -5.19 7.03
C HIS A 207 19.45 -6.11 8.26
N LEU A 208 18.26 -6.57 8.68
CA LEU A 208 18.05 -7.40 9.86
C LEU A 208 17.52 -8.80 9.50
N TYR A 209 16.72 -8.93 8.40
CA TYR A 209 16.03 -10.16 8.05
C TYR A 209 15.60 -10.17 6.56
N PRO A 210 15.53 -11.33 5.90
CA PRO A 210 16.02 -12.63 6.39
C PRO A 210 17.55 -12.69 6.41
N ASP A 211 18.10 -13.54 7.28
CA ASP A 211 19.50 -13.87 7.20
C ASP A 211 19.81 -14.77 5.99
N GLU A 212 21.09 -15.07 5.72
CA GLU A 212 21.51 -15.82 4.54
C GLU A 212 20.85 -17.22 4.42
N TYR A 213 20.31 -17.77 5.50
CA TYR A 213 19.81 -19.14 5.59
C TYR A 213 18.27 -19.24 5.63
N ASN A 214 17.55 -18.15 5.92
CA ASN A 214 16.10 -18.14 6.09
C ASN A 214 15.34 -17.59 4.87
N SER A 215 15.66 -18.01 3.67
CA SER A 215 14.87 -17.66 2.49
C SER A 215 13.54 -18.45 2.45
N ILE A 216 12.60 -18.09 3.29
CA ILE A 216 11.26 -18.71 3.33
C ILE A 216 10.40 -18.22 2.15
N PHE A 217 10.77 -17.09 1.59
CA PHE A 217 10.08 -16.45 0.48
C PHE A 217 10.98 -16.51 -0.76
N ALA A 218 10.95 -17.62 -1.48
CA ALA A 218 11.55 -17.72 -2.81
C ALA A 218 10.67 -17.09 -3.89
N ASP A 219 9.66 -16.31 -3.49
CA ASP A 219 8.62 -15.79 -4.36
C ASP A 219 8.31 -14.32 -4.07
N TRP A 220 7.72 -13.62 -5.03
CA TRP A 220 7.32 -12.23 -4.84
C TRP A 220 6.14 -12.11 -3.87
N CYS A 221 5.99 -10.93 -3.29
CA CYS A 221 4.98 -10.66 -2.29
C CYS A 221 4.22 -9.37 -2.66
N TYR A 222 2.90 -9.39 -2.47
CA TYR A 222 2.03 -8.29 -2.90
C TYR A 222 1.75 -7.25 -1.84
N ASN A 223 1.73 -7.64 -0.56
CA ASN A 223 1.37 -6.70 0.49
C ASN A 223 1.87 -7.12 1.88
N ILE A 224 1.87 -6.13 2.78
CA ILE A 224 2.31 -6.27 4.17
C ILE A 224 1.24 -5.67 5.08
N ASN A 225 0.92 -6.36 6.18
CA ASN A 225 0.18 -5.80 7.31
C ASN A 225 1.00 -5.96 8.60
N VAL A 226 0.96 -4.93 9.45
CA VAL A 226 1.68 -4.91 10.74
C VAL A 226 0.64 -4.82 11.85
N GLU A 227 0.81 -5.65 12.90
CA GLU A 227 0.00 -5.61 14.10
C GLU A 227 0.67 -4.79 15.21
N ALA A 228 -0.10 -4.43 16.22
CA ALA A 228 0.37 -3.59 17.34
C ALA A 228 1.47 -4.23 18.20
N ASP A 229 1.66 -5.55 18.12
CA ASP A 229 2.73 -6.29 18.79
C ASP A 229 3.99 -6.45 17.93
N ASP A 230 4.08 -5.69 16.81
CA ASP A 230 5.12 -5.76 15.80
C ASP A 230 5.18 -7.10 15.04
N SER A 231 4.19 -7.96 15.15
CA SER A 231 4.05 -9.08 14.23
C SER A 231 3.69 -8.58 12.82
N VAL A 232 4.21 -9.25 11.82
CA VAL A 232 4.08 -8.82 10.43
C VAL A 232 3.51 -9.95 9.60
N TRP A 233 2.51 -9.62 8.80
CA TRP A 233 1.87 -10.52 7.86
C TRP A 233 2.23 -10.15 6.43
N PHE A 234 2.50 -11.15 5.63
CA PHE A 234 2.82 -11.03 4.22
C PHE A 234 1.82 -11.78 3.37
N SER A 235 1.59 -11.27 2.16
CA SER A 235 0.78 -11.92 1.12
C SER A 235 1.66 -12.35 -0.05
N PRO A 236 2.37 -13.50 0.04
CA PRO A 236 3.15 -14.04 -1.06
C PRO A 236 2.27 -14.51 -2.21
N SER A 237 2.83 -14.61 -3.42
CA SER A 237 2.08 -14.94 -4.64
C SER A 237 1.60 -16.40 -4.70
N MET A 238 2.37 -17.32 -4.15
CA MET A 238 2.16 -18.77 -4.32
C MET A 238 1.67 -19.47 -3.06
N THR A 239 1.64 -18.78 -1.92
CA THR A 239 1.22 -19.36 -0.64
C THR A 239 0.10 -18.54 -0.02
N GLY A 240 -0.50 -19.03 1.05
CA GLY A 240 -1.38 -18.24 1.89
C GLY A 240 -0.64 -17.15 2.66
N LEU A 241 -1.35 -16.39 3.49
CA LEU A 241 -0.73 -15.37 4.33
C LEU A 241 0.29 -15.99 5.29
N VAL A 242 1.42 -15.32 5.41
CA VAL A 242 2.52 -15.74 6.28
C VAL A 242 2.73 -14.73 7.39
N GLN A 243 2.69 -15.21 8.64
CA GLN A 243 3.00 -14.40 9.82
C GLN A 243 4.44 -14.59 10.27
N VAL A 244 5.13 -13.47 10.48
CA VAL A 244 6.46 -13.42 11.06
C VAL A 244 6.39 -12.71 12.42
N VAL A 245 6.90 -13.35 13.45
CA VAL A 245 6.99 -12.82 14.80
C VAL A 245 8.43 -12.98 15.29
N ASN A 246 9.06 -11.89 15.71
CA ASN A 246 10.48 -11.89 16.14
C ASN A 246 11.39 -12.61 15.13
N PHE A 247 11.28 -12.25 13.85
CA PHE A 247 12.04 -12.83 12.74
C PHE A 247 11.86 -14.35 12.55
N THR A 248 10.77 -14.90 13.06
CA THR A 248 10.45 -16.33 12.91
C THR A 248 9.06 -16.47 12.29
N VAL A 249 8.94 -17.30 11.26
CA VAL A 249 7.63 -17.66 10.71
C VAL A 249 6.87 -18.45 11.76
N LYS A 250 5.66 -17.99 12.08
CA LYS A 250 4.77 -18.62 13.07
C LYS A 250 3.59 -19.32 12.42
N THR A 251 3.01 -18.69 11.42
CA THR A 251 1.77 -19.15 10.82
C THR A 251 1.87 -19.02 9.31
N ILE A 252 1.37 -20.05 8.63
CA ILE A 252 1.08 -20.00 7.20
C ILE A 252 -0.38 -20.41 7.08
N SER A 253 -1.22 -19.51 6.57
CA SER A 253 -2.64 -19.81 6.37
C SER A 253 -2.83 -20.80 5.23
N ALA A 254 -4.02 -21.37 5.09
CA ALA A 254 -4.39 -22.12 3.90
C ALA A 254 -4.23 -21.23 2.66
N GLU A 255 -3.91 -21.85 1.52
CA GLU A 255 -3.77 -21.13 0.24
C GLU A 255 -4.99 -20.27 -0.02
N GLN A 256 -4.77 -18.97 -0.18
CA GLN A 256 -5.84 -18.00 -0.37
C GLN A 256 -5.74 -17.42 -1.77
N LYS A 257 -6.77 -17.68 -2.57
CA LYS A 257 -6.91 -17.05 -3.90
C LYS A 257 -7.66 -15.72 -3.86
N ALA A 258 -7.99 -15.23 -2.67
CA ALA A 258 -8.99 -14.17 -2.48
C ALA A 258 -8.44 -12.74 -2.57
N GLY A 259 -7.29 -12.50 -3.12
CA GLY A 259 -6.96 -11.12 -3.41
C GLY A 259 -5.50 -10.74 -3.16
N LEU A 260 -4.96 -10.06 -4.13
CA LEU A 260 -3.61 -9.51 -4.15
C LEU A 260 -3.57 -8.09 -3.58
N GLY A 261 -4.62 -7.69 -2.84
CA GLY A 261 -4.78 -6.33 -2.35
C GLY A 261 -4.29 -6.11 -0.93
N VAL A 262 -4.59 -4.91 -0.45
CA VAL A 262 -4.42 -4.54 0.95
C VAL A 262 -5.31 -5.41 1.83
N PHE A 263 -4.83 -5.85 2.97
CA PHE A 263 -5.57 -6.72 3.88
C PHE A 263 -5.42 -6.31 5.33
N ALA A 264 -6.51 -6.42 6.10
CA ALA A 264 -6.54 -6.34 7.55
C ALA A 264 -6.73 -7.74 8.14
N ILE A 265 -6.24 -7.99 9.37
CA ILE A 265 -6.27 -9.30 10.01
C ILE A 265 -6.84 -9.22 11.42
N TYR A 266 -7.70 -10.18 11.76
CA TYR A 266 -8.14 -10.41 13.13
C TYR A 266 -8.47 -11.88 13.38
N GLY A 267 -7.75 -12.50 14.31
CA GLY A 267 -7.91 -13.92 14.63
C GLY A 267 -7.69 -14.81 13.40
N GLU A 268 -8.69 -15.58 13.03
CA GLU A 268 -8.67 -16.48 11.87
C GLU A 268 -9.26 -15.85 10.60
N HIS A 269 -9.40 -14.53 10.55
CA HIS A 269 -10.03 -13.85 9.42
C HIS A 269 -9.16 -12.75 8.85
N ALA A 270 -9.22 -12.58 7.53
CA ALA A 270 -8.64 -11.45 6.81
C ALA A 270 -9.72 -10.71 6.02
N LEU A 271 -9.71 -9.38 6.12
CA LEU A 271 -10.53 -8.47 5.30
C LEU A 271 -9.65 -7.91 4.17
N TRP A 272 -10.03 -8.20 2.95
CA TRP A 272 -9.30 -7.80 1.74
C TRP A 272 -9.99 -6.66 1.02
N ALA A 273 -9.22 -5.66 0.64
CA ALA A 273 -9.61 -4.72 -0.40
C ALA A 273 -8.99 -5.19 -1.72
N PRO A 274 -9.79 -5.62 -2.70
CA PRO A 274 -9.26 -6.04 -3.99
C PRO A 274 -8.55 -4.86 -4.66
N SER A 275 -7.29 -5.01 -5.01
CA SER A 275 -6.51 -3.97 -5.68
C SER A 275 -5.89 -4.51 -6.96
N TYR A 276 -6.71 -4.72 -7.98
CA TYR A 276 -6.16 -4.98 -9.31
C TYR A 276 -6.32 -3.75 -10.21
N PRO A 277 -5.30 -3.41 -11.01
CA PRO A 277 -5.32 -2.18 -11.81
C PRO A 277 -6.46 -2.08 -12.82
N ASN A 278 -7.16 -3.16 -13.10
CA ASN A 278 -8.23 -3.22 -14.09
C ASN A 278 -9.65 -3.29 -13.49
N ILE A 279 -9.80 -3.28 -12.16
CA ILE A 279 -11.12 -3.24 -11.55
C ILE A 279 -11.39 -1.80 -11.15
N ALA A 280 -12.05 -1.08 -12.04
CA ALA A 280 -12.61 0.22 -11.73
C ALA A 280 -13.44 0.12 -10.46
N ALA A 281 -13.06 0.90 -9.44
CA ALA A 281 -13.82 1.09 -8.21
C ALA A 281 -14.57 -0.19 -7.77
N VAL A 282 -13.84 -1.16 -7.24
CA VAL A 282 -14.48 -2.29 -6.57
C VAL A 282 -15.14 -1.72 -5.33
N ASP A 283 -16.45 -1.83 -5.29
CA ASP A 283 -17.28 -1.32 -4.20
C ASP A 283 -17.55 -2.38 -3.12
N PHE A 284 -16.69 -3.41 -3.05
CA PHE A 284 -16.86 -4.49 -2.07
C PHE A 284 -15.51 -4.90 -1.45
N PHE A 285 -15.61 -5.52 -0.28
CA PHE A 285 -14.52 -6.17 0.44
C PHE A 285 -14.78 -7.66 0.54
N VAL A 286 -13.71 -8.44 0.71
CA VAL A 286 -13.81 -9.90 0.91
C VAL A 286 -13.31 -10.23 2.32
N VAL A 287 -14.14 -10.88 3.12
CA VAL A 287 -13.69 -11.49 4.38
C VAL A 287 -13.47 -12.98 4.15
N SER A 288 -12.24 -13.40 4.34
CA SER A 288 -11.81 -14.80 4.20
C SER A 288 -11.50 -15.41 5.55
N ASN A 289 -11.92 -16.65 5.77
CA ASN A 289 -11.44 -17.44 6.90
C ASN A 289 -10.09 -18.09 6.51
N LEU A 290 -9.04 -17.82 7.28
CA LEU A 290 -7.66 -18.23 7.00
C LEU A 290 -7.43 -19.75 7.07
N GLN A 291 -8.31 -20.49 7.74
CA GLN A 291 -8.20 -21.94 7.89
C GLN A 291 -9.00 -22.71 6.83
N THR A 292 -10.16 -22.18 6.43
CA THR A 292 -11.11 -22.88 5.56
C THR A 292 -11.23 -22.29 4.17
N SER A 293 -10.60 -21.16 3.91
CA SER A 293 -10.70 -20.38 2.66
C SER A 293 -12.15 -20.04 2.25
N LYS A 294 -13.07 -19.98 3.21
CA LYS A 294 -14.44 -19.55 2.96
C LYS A 294 -14.49 -18.03 2.92
N ASN A 295 -15.17 -17.51 1.91
CA ASN A 295 -15.28 -16.07 1.65
C ASN A 295 -16.71 -15.58 1.88
N LYS A 296 -16.82 -14.37 2.43
CA LYS A 296 -18.04 -13.54 2.42
C LYS A 296 -17.71 -12.20 1.80
N PHE A 297 -18.70 -11.60 1.15
CA PHE A 297 -18.52 -10.33 0.45
C PHE A 297 -19.27 -9.22 1.18
N TYR A 298 -18.63 -8.07 1.33
CA TYR A 298 -19.16 -6.94 2.08
C TYR A 298 -19.08 -5.66 1.24
N GLN A 299 -20.09 -4.80 1.38
CA GLN A 299 -20.11 -3.48 0.78
C GLN A 299 -20.04 -2.42 1.88
N ALA A 300 -19.10 -1.48 1.78
CA ALA A 300 -18.99 -0.38 2.72
C ALA A 300 -20.20 0.56 2.59
N VAL A 301 -20.83 0.85 3.72
CA VAL A 301 -21.93 1.82 3.81
C VAL A 301 -21.63 2.82 4.93
N ASP A 302 -22.19 4.03 4.79
CA ASP A 302 -22.19 5.01 5.86
C ASP A 302 -23.26 4.71 6.95
N ASP A 303 -23.35 5.54 7.98
CA ASP A 303 -24.33 5.41 9.07
C ASP A 303 -25.80 5.49 8.59
N ASN A 304 -26.06 5.99 7.37
CA ASN A 304 -27.38 6.05 6.74
C ASN A 304 -27.63 4.86 5.80
N GLY A 305 -26.69 3.94 5.69
CA GLY A 305 -26.78 2.79 4.79
C GLY A 305 -26.48 3.14 3.33
N GLN A 306 -25.91 4.32 3.03
CA GLN A 306 -25.50 4.68 1.67
C GLN A 306 -24.16 4.06 1.34
N VAL A 307 -24.05 3.49 0.14
CA VAL A 307 -22.81 2.87 -0.35
C VAL A 307 -21.71 3.91 -0.50
N ILE A 308 -20.55 3.61 0.06
CA ILE A 308 -19.35 4.43 -0.05
C ILE A 308 -18.49 3.89 -1.19
N LYS A 309 -18.29 4.70 -2.23
CA LYS A 309 -17.33 4.40 -3.29
C LYS A 309 -15.95 4.89 -2.87
N HIS A 310 -15.00 4.01 -2.87
CA HIS A 310 -13.66 4.26 -2.34
C HIS A 310 -12.57 4.18 -3.41
N GLU A 311 -11.50 4.96 -3.23
CA GLU A 311 -10.45 5.17 -4.24
C GLU A 311 -9.09 4.63 -3.79
N TYR A 312 -8.79 4.68 -2.50
CA TYR A 312 -7.50 4.31 -1.91
C TYR A 312 -7.70 3.47 -0.68
N TYR A 313 -6.79 2.54 -0.42
CA TYR A 313 -6.85 1.65 0.73
C TYR A 313 -5.50 1.57 1.44
N ALA A 314 -5.55 1.39 2.74
CA ALA A 314 -4.42 0.99 3.57
C ALA A 314 -4.92 0.16 4.74
N ALA A 315 -4.05 -0.68 5.32
CA ALA A 315 -4.42 -1.48 6.48
C ALA A 315 -3.34 -1.42 7.55
N CYS A 316 -3.79 -1.57 8.81
CA CYS A 316 -2.94 -1.77 9.97
C CYS A 316 -3.68 -2.69 10.97
N GLY A 317 -3.07 -3.82 11.33
CA GLY A 317 -3.69 -4.81 12.20
C GLY A 317 -5.06 -5.25 11.70
N SER A 318 -6.10 -5.09 12.52
CA SER A 318 -7.47 -5.47 12.20
C SER A 318 -8.25 -4.43 11.39
N LYS A 319 -7.66 -3.27 11.09
CA LYS A 319 -8.36 -2.15 10.50
C LYS A 319 -8.01 -1.96 9.02
N MET A 320 -9.06 -1.80 8.22
CA MET A 320 -9.00 -1.37 6.83
C MET A 320 -9.43 0.09 6.75
N TYR A 321 -8.55 0.93 6.23
CA TYR A 321 -8.79 2.34 5.99
C TYR A 321 -8.95 2.60 4.50
N PHE A 322 -9.79 3.56 4.16
CA PHE A 322 -9.96 3.96 2.76
C PHE A 322 -10.40 5.41 2.62
N VAL A 323 -10.16 5.96 1.45
CA VAL A 323 -10.54 7.33 1.09
C VAL A 323 -11.71 7.32 0.12
N ALA A 324 -12.69 8.18 0.37
CA ALA A 324 -13.81 8.45 -0.52
C ALA A 324 -14.14 9.95 -0.47
N ASN A 325 -14.12 10.63 -1.61
CA ASN A 325 -14.44 12.07 -1.70
C ASN A 325 -13.64 12.95 -0.69
N HIS A 326 -12.35 12.67 -0.48
CA HIS A 326 -11.45 13.33 0.48
C HIS A 326 -11.83 13.12 1.96
N ASP A 327 -12.69 12.16 2.24
CA ASP A 327 -12.99 11.67 3.57
C ASP A 327 -12.26 10.35 3.83
N VAL A 328 -11.72 10.19 5.03
CA VAL A 328 -11.11 8.93 5.47
C VAL A 328 -12.10 8.15 6.30
N TYR A 329 -12.27 6.88 5.95
CA TYR A 329 -13.14 5.93 6.64
C TYR A 329 -12.33 4.74 7.15
N VAL A 330 -12.88 4.05 8.14
CA VAL A 330 -12.30 2.82 8.70
C VAL A 330 -13.38 1.76 8.92
N ILE A 331 -13.02 0.50 8.59
CA ILE A 331 -13.72 -0.71 9.01
C ILE A 331 -12.76 -1.47 9.93
N ASP A 332 -13.18 -1.77 11.16
CA ASP A 332 -12.44 -2.70 12.02
C ASP A 332 -13.03 -4.10 11.86
N LEU A 333 -12.20 -5.06 11.49
CA LEU A 333 -12.61 -6.46 11.28
C LEU A 333 -13.16 -7.10 12.57
N LYS A 334 -12.82 -6.55 13.74
CA LYS A 334 -13.38 -6.96 15.04
C LYS A 334 -14.87 -6.70 15.15
N ASP A 335 -15.36 -5.67 14.44
CA ASP A 335 -16.76 -5.24 14.47
C ASP A 335 -17.59 -5.88 13.36
N VAL A 336 -16.96 -6.59 12.42
CA VAL A 336 -17.64 -7.25 11.32
C VAL A 336 -18.29 -8.56 11.79
N GLN A 337 -19.57 -8.71 11.55
CA GLN A 337 -20.30 -9.97 11.83
C GLN A 337 -19.93 -11.03 10.77
N ILE A 338 -19.07 -11.94 11.15
CA ILE A 338 -18.50 -12.98 10.28
C ILE A 338 -19.32 -14.28 10.35
#